data_91f88c6d46691ca8c0e555e91dac15af
#
_entry.id   91f88c6d46691ca8c0e555e91dac15af
#
_cell.length_a   1.000
_cell.length_b   1.000
_cell.length_c   1.000
_cell.angle_alpha   90.00
_cell.angle_beta   90.00
_cell.angle_gamma   90.00
#
_symmetry.space_group_name_H-M   'P 1'
#
loop_
_entity.id
_entity.type
_entity.pdbx_description
1 polymer ?
#
loop_
_entity_poly.entity_id
_entity_poly.type
_entity_poly.pdbx_seq_one_letter_code
_entity_poly.pdbx_strand_id
1 'polypeptide(L)'
;MKSGSNKQRLHKKELISNIFTLFSKKYDSTDERSIFDISIPISEVQSYLEEKCNVKYTSSIWIYTQIKRYEDVLGVRLFQKIDPTEDPSTFNLSIYPEMTSYTQFQHLYLTHKLKIANGIYDLIRNSLETCNRRKPLKLLLGSGTNIYHLANIIAEKSHEGEIHYHIYTHNLGIISSLMEPQNISEYIKIFIPAGMVDPVGNTIVGNDNDFYLSTEFDFIIQSTNTIHERKLYVQTKKESERKRVILKGCKGIKILALVMDEFKRTPDDSMSCYGELSDYDFIVVPKTRNKRELEYESILHKLNDFMTPKIVYWNYVIYKTKK
;
A
#
# COMPACT_ATOMS: atom_id res chain seq x y z
N MET A 1 30.78 -33.64 -14.77
CA MET A 1 30.45 -32.31 -15.29
C MET A 1 29.46 -31.66 -14.33
N LYS A 2 29.90 -30.68 -13.53
CA LYS A 2 29.00 -29.91 -12.65
C LYS A 2 28.26 -28.87 -13.51
N SER A 3 26.97 -29.05 -13.69
CA SER A 3 26.11 -28.01 -14.30
C SER A 3 26.14 -26.80 -13.39
N GLY A 4 26.87 -25.76 -13.77
CA GLY A 4 26.84 -24.49 -13.13
C GLY A 4 25.43 -23.92 -13.30
N SER A 5 24.59 -23.95 -12.24
CA SER A 5 23.34 -23.23 -12.21
C SER A 5 23.67 -21.75 -12.39
N ASN A 6 23.31 -21.18 -13.52
CA ASN A 6 23.32 -19.74 -13.73
C ASN A 6 22.38 -19.14 -12.69
N LYS A 7 22.93 -18.69 -11.55
CA LYS A 7 22.17 -18.04 -10.48
C LYS A 7 21.63 -16.74 -11.07
N GLN A 8 20.35 -16.75 -11.41
CA GLN A 8 19.65 -15.64 -12.03
C GLN A 8 19.66 -14.46 -11.04
N ARG A 9 20.19 -13.31 -11.46
CA ARG A 9 20.17 -12.08 -10.64
C ARG A 9 18.75 -11.54 -10.57
N LEU A 10 18.35 -10.98 -9.43
CA LEU A 10 17.07 -10.32 -9.28
C LEU A 10 16.96 -9.10 -10.22
N HIS A 11 15.78 -8.89 -10.77
CA HIS A 11 15.47 -7.62 -11.40
C HIS A 11 15.54 -6.48 -10.39
N LYS A 12 15.90 -5.26 -10.84
CA LYS A 12 16.07 -4.10 -9.93
C LYS A 12 14.83 -3.83 -9.09
N LYS A 13 13.62 -3.87 -9.68
CA LYS A 13 12.34 -3.68 -8.98
C LYS A 13 12.16 -4.74 -7.88
N GLU A 14 12.48 -5.99 -8.16
CA GLU A 14 12.40 -7.09 -7.21
C GLU A 14 13.43 -6.97 -6.09
N LEU A 15 14.67 -6.59 -6.41
CA LEU A 15 15.71 -6.32 -5.42
C LEU A 15 15.24 -5.24 -4.42
N ILE A 16 14.74 -4.12 -4.92
CA ILE A 16 14.25 -3.01 -4.09
C ILE A 16 13.07 -3.46 -3.22
N SER A 17 12.10 -4.18 -3.77
CA SER A 17 10.95 -4.70 -3.03
C SER A 17 11.37 -5.64 -1.90
N ASN A 18 12.37 -6.50 -2.13
CA ASN A 18 12.90 -7.39 -1.10
C ASN A 18 13.62 -6.62 0.02
N ILE A 19 14.37 -5.57 -0.33
CA ILE A 19 15.03 -4.72 0.68
C ILE A 19 13.96 -4.00 1.53
N PHE A 20 12.93 -3.39 0.95
CA PHE A 20 11.83 -2.79 1.72
C PHE A 20 11.06 -3.81 2.56
N THR A 21 10.92 -5.04 2.08
CA THR A 21 10.33 -6.14 2.86
C THR A 21 11.17 -6.45 4.10
N LEU A 22 12.50 -6.46 3.97
CA LEU A 22 13.41 -6.64 5.10
C LEU A 22 13.25 -5.49 6.11
N PHE A 23 13.21 -4.23 5.66
CA PHE A 23 12.96 -3.07 6.52
C PHE A 23 11.63 -3.17 7.26
N SER A 24 10.56 -3.56 6.57
CA SER A 24 9.24 -3.73 7.19
C SER A 24 9.25 -4.82 8.27
N LYS A 25 9.92 -5.96 8.03
CA LYS A 25 10.06 -7.04 9.01
C LYS A 25 10.90 -6.60 10.22
N LYS A 26 11.98 -5.86 9.96
CA LYS A 26 12.84 -5.34 11.02
C LYS A 26 12.08 -4.35 11.91
N TYR A 27 11.32 -3.44 11.29
CA TYR A 27 10.44 -2.51 11.98
C TYR A 27 9.44 -3.24 12.87
N ASP A 28 8.80 -4.29 12.38
CA ASP A 28 7.86 -5.09 13.16
C ASP A 28 8.51 -5.78 14.39
N SER A 29 9.82 -6.07 14.33
CA SER A 29 10.56 -6.79 15.38
C SER A 29 11.35 -5.91 16.33
N THR A 30 11.36 -4.58 16.15
CA THR A 30 12.10 -3.62 16.96
C THR A 30 11.17 -2.66 17.70
N ASP A 31 11.70 -1.89 18.66
CA ASP A 31 10.97 -0.86 19.41
C ASP A 31 11.14 0.53 18.79
N GLU A 32 11.74 0.62 17.59
CA GLU A 32 11.94 1.88 16.89
C GLU A 32 10.61 2.57 16.59
N ARG A 33 10.54 3.88 16.79
CA ARG A 33 9.30 4.66 16.63
C ARG A 33 8.85 4.76 15.19
N SER A 34 9.82 4.82 14.27
CA SER A 34 9.57 4.96 12.85
C SER A 34 10.37 3.95 12.03
N ILE A 35 9.86 3.55 10.88
CA ILE A 35 10.60 2.74 9.92
C ILE A 35 11.84 3.47 9.37
N PHE A 36 11.89 4.80 9.47
CA PHE A 36 13.04 5.62 9.09
C PHE A 36 14.19 5.56 10.09
N ASP A 37 13.93 5.13 11.33
CA ASP A 37 14.94 4.95 12.37
C ASP A 37 15.69 3.61 12.23
N ILE A 38 15.20 2.73 11.34
CA ILE A 38 15.80 1.43 11.08
C ILE A 38 17.08 1.58 10.25
N SER A 39 18.14 0.97 10.75
CA SER A 39 19.43 0.86 10.07
C SER A 39 19.82 -0.61 9.96
N ILE A 40 20.13 -1.09 8.75
CA ILE A 40 20.42 -2.51 8.47
C ILE A 40 21.83 -2.64 7.88
N PRO A 41 22.72 -3.44 8.47
CA PRO A 41 24.02 -3.74 7.88
C PRO A 41 23.86 -4.36 6.48
N ILE A 42 24.68 -3.95 5.53
CA ILE A 42 24.61 -4.46 4.16
C ILE A 42 24.83 -5.98 4.09
N SER A 43 25.59 -6.54 5.02
CA SER A 43 25.77 -7.98 5.18
C SER A 43 24.47 -8.70 5.55
N GLU A 44 23.60 -8.10 6.36
CA GLU A 44 22.27 -8.63 6.69
C GLU A 44 21.35 -8.60 5.44
N VAL A 45 21.45 -7.54 4.63
CA VAL A 45 20.74 -7.47 3.34
C VAL A 45 21.18 -8.61 2.41
N GLN A 46 22.50 -8.87 2.30
CA GLN A 46 23.04 -9.97 1.50
C GLN A 46 22.52 -11.33 1.97
N SER A 47 22.58 -11.59 3.27
CA SER A 47 22.10 -12.84 3.87
C SER A 47 20.60 -13.04 3.65
N TYR A 48 19.79 -11.98 3.80
CA TYR A 48 18.36 -12.03 3.54
C TYR A 48 18.04 -12.36 2.07
N LEU A 49 18.75 -11.75 1.11
CA LEU A 49 18.55 -12.03 -0.31
C LEU A 49 18.98 -13.46 -0.67
N GLU A 50 20.05 -13.97 -0.05
CA GLU A 50 20.47 -15.37 -0.24
C GLU A 50 19.42 -16.34 0.32
N GLU A 51 18.90 -16.09 1.51
CA GLU A 51 17.91 -16.95 2.16
C GLU A 51 16.54 -16.94 1.46
N LYS A 52 16.04 -15.77 1.09
CA LYS A 52 14.68 -15.62 0.56
C LYS A 52 14.57 -15.73 -0.95
N CYS A 53 15.60 -15.31 -1.68
CA CYS A 53 15.58 -15.28 -3.15
C CYS A 53 16.53 -16.31 -3.77
N ASN A 54 17.27 -17.05 -2.94
CA ASN A 54 18.31 -17.98 -3.38
C ASN A 54 19.35 -17.34 -4.32
N VAL A 55 19.63 -16.03 -4.12
CA VAL A 55 20.57 -15.26 -4.92
C VAL A 55 21.69 -14.74 -4.04
N LYS A 56 22.91 -15.20 -4.29
CA LYS A 56 24.09 -14.80 -3.55
C LYS A 56 24.78 -13.61 -4.18
N TYR A 57 24.81 -12.49 -3.47
CA TYR A 57 25.58 -11.31 -3.83
C TYR A 57 26.85 -11.23 -2.97
N THR A 58 28.01 -11.34 -3.62
CA THR A 58 29.31 -11.29 -2.92
C THR A 58 29.84 -9.87 -2.71
N SER A 59 29.28 -8.89 -3.42
CA SER A 59 29.71 -7.50 -3.34
C SER A 59 28.60 -6.61 -2.81
N SER A 60 28.80 -6.01 -1.63
CA SER A 60 27.92 -5.01 -1.03
C SER A 60 27.84 -3.75 -1.90
N ILE A 61 28.97 -3.32 -2.47
CA ILE A 61 29.05 -2.17 -3.38
C ILE A 61 28.19 -2.41 -4.61
N TRP A 62 28.16 -3.64 -5.14
CA TRP A 62 27.31 -3.97 -6.29
C TRP A 62 25.82 -3.77 -5.97
N ILE A 63 25.34 -4.26 -4.79
CA ILE A 63 23.95 -4.08 -4.37
C ILE A 63 23.60 -2.59 -4.30
N TYR A 64 24.46 -1.80 -3.64
CA TYR A 64 24.25 -0.36 -3.53
C TYR A 64 24.27 0.34 -4.92
N THR A 65 25.13 -0.07 -5.82
CA THR A 65 25.14 0.42 -7.20
C THR A 65 23.83 0.09 -7.93
N GLN A 66 23.25 -1.10 -7.73
CA GLN A 66 21.93 -1.42 -8.33
C GLN A 66 20.81 -0.57 -7.73
N ILE A 67 20.86 -0.30 -6.42
CA ILE A 67 19.93 0.64 -5.76
C ILE A 67 20.02 2.01 -6.44
N LYS A 68 21.22 2.58 -6.55
CA LYS A 68 21.43 3.89 -7.17
C LYS A 68 20.95 3.94 -8.63
N ARG A 69 21.27 2.93 -9.42
CA ARG A 69 20.78 2.83 -10.81
C ARG A 69 19.25 2.74 -10.92
N TYR A 70 18.59 2.20 -9.93
CA TYR A 70 17.12 2.17 -9.89
C TYR A 70 16.55 3.52 -9.46
N GLU A 71 17.16 4.15 -8.46
CA GLU A 71 16.83 5.51 -8.02
C GLU A 71 16.98 6.53 -9.17
N ASP A 72 18.07 6.43 -9.95
CA ASP A 72 18.31 7.29 -11.12
C ASP A 72 17.20 7.14 -12.18
N VAL A 73 16.76 5.91 -12.46
CA VAL A 73 15.67 5.66 -13.40
C VAL A 73 14.35 6.24 -12.90
N LEU A 74 14.11 6.20 -11.58
CA LEU A 74 12.90 6.75 -10.97
C LEU A 74 12.96 8.26 -10.72
N GLY A 75 14.15 8.85 -10.73
CA GLY A 75 14.38 10.25 -10.37
C GLY A 75 14.14 10.55 -8.89
N VAL A 76 14.22 9.53 -8.01
CA VAL A 76 13.98 9.70 -6.56
C VAL A 76 14.98 8.90 -5.74
N ARG A 77 15.22 9.32 -4.50
CA ARG A 77 16.03 8.57 -3.53
C ARG A 77 15.13 7.65 -2.69
N LEU A 78 15.56 6.41 -2.50
CA LEU A 78 14.86 5.41 -1.69
C LEU A 78 15.65 5.07 -0.42
N PHE A 79 16.98 5.03 -0.54
CA PHE A 79 17.86 4.64 0.55
C PHE A 79 19.03 5.60 0.69
N GLN A 80 19.55 5.66 1.88
CA GLN A 80 20.83 6.31 2.17
C GLN A 80 21.81 5.32 2.77
N LYS A 81 23.10 5.55 2.46
CA LYS A 81 24.21 4.83 3.03
C LYS A 81 24.63 5.54 4.31
N ILE A 82 24.77 4.79 5.40
CA ILE A 82 25.33 5.25 6.65
C ILE A 82 26.62 4.45 6.85
N ASP A 83 27.74 5.15 6.87
CA ASP A 83 29.06 4.54 7.02
C ASP A 83 29.42 4.43 8.51
N PRO A 84 29.35 3.25 9.12
CA PRO A 84 29.74 3.06 10.50
C PRO A 84 31.28 2.97 10.69
N THR A 85 32.03 2.78 9.60
CA THR A 85 33.48 2.54 9.62
C THR A 85 34.18 3.17 8.40
N GLU A 86 35.51 3.28 8.47
CA GLU A 86 36.35 3.75 7.35
C GLU A 86 36.39 2.77 6.16
N ASP A 87 35.95 1.52 6.34
CA ASP A 87 35.88 0.52 5.26
C ASP A 87 34.65 0.76 4.37
N PRO A 88 34.85 1.19 3.09
CA PRO A 88 33.75 1.46 2.15
C PRO A 88 32.92 0.23 1.76
N SER A 89 33.37 -0.97 2.08
CA SER A 89 32.65 -2.21 1.82
C SER A 89 31.67 -2.57 2.94
N THR A 90 31.81 -1.97 4.12
CA THR A 90 30.97 -2.15 5.28
C THR A 90 30.20 -0.87 5.58
N PHE A 91 28.91 -0.91 5.41
CA PHE A 91 28.00 0.21 5.69
C PHE A 91 26.63 -0.30 6.11
N ASN A 92 25.89 0.58 6.74
CA ASN A 92 24.48 0.36 7.00
C ASN A 92 23.63 1.05 5.94
N LEU A 93 22.53 0.40 5.59
CA LEU A 93 21.49 0.95 4.74
C LEU A 93 20.35 1.44 5.63
N SER A 94 19.84 2.63 5.38
CA SER A 94 18.58 3.11 5.94
C SER A 94 17.67 3.66 4.84
N ILE A 95 16.37 3.74 5.14
CA ILE A 95 15.42 4.36 4.24
C ILE A 95 15.70 5.86 4.18
N TYR A 96 15.63 6.46 2.99
CA TYR A 96 15.82 7.90 2.84
C TYR A 96 14.66 8.66 3.53
N PRO A 97 14.94 9.56 4.51
CA PRO A 97 13.90 10.12 5.35
C PRO A 97 13.03 11.18 4.66
N GLU A 98 13.56 11.88 3.68
CA GLU A 98 12.86 12.98 2.98
C GLU A 98 12.07 12.43 1.78
N MET A 99 11.16 11.51 2.02
CA MET A 99 10.30 10.98 0.99
C MET A 99 9.14 11.92 0.69
N THR A 100 8.96 12.28 -0.58
CA THR A 100 7.91 13.20 -1.04
C THR A 100 7.06 12.64 -2.16
N SER A 101 7.52 11.59 -2.86
CA SER A 101 6.84 11.07 -4.04
C SER A 101 6.03 9.81 -3.75
N TYR A 102 4.95 9.64 -4.53
CA TYR A 102 4.14 8.42 -4.51
C TYR A 102 4.98 7.15 -4.71
N THR A 103 5.95 7.20 -5.65
CA THR A 103 6.85 6.07 -5.96
C THR A 103 7.70 5.65 -4.76
N GLN A 104 8.10 6.60 -3.92
CA GLN A 104 8.81 6.32 -2.68
C GLN A 104 7.86 5.67 -1.66
N PHE A 105 6.70 6.28 -1.43
CA PHE A 105 5.73 5.80 -0.44
C PHE A 105 5.13 4.43 -0.77
N GLN A 106 5.04 4.03 -2.04
CA GLN A 106 4.47 2.72 -2.39
C GLN A 106 5.24 1.54 -1.77
N HIS A 107 6.53 1.70 -1.50
CA HIS A 107 7.37 0.66 -0.92
C HIS A 107 7.40 0.66 0.62
N LEU A 108 7.05 1.79 1.27
CA LEU A 108 7.00 1.85 2.74
C LEU A 108 5.93 0.94 3.31
N TYR A 109 6.25 0.26 4.41
CA TYR A 109 5.36 -0.70 5.07
C TYR A 109 4.81 -1.77 4.12
N LEU A 110 5.63 -2.22 3.16
CA LEU A 110 5.20 -3.10 2.08
C LEU A 110 4.50 -4.36 2.58
N THR A 111 5.03 -5.00 3.64
CA THR A 111 4.40 -6.18 4.24
C THR A 111 3.01 -5.90 4.79
N HIS A 112 2.81 -4.73 5.42
CA HIS A 112 1.50 -4.31 5.94
C HIS A 112 0.51 -4.04 4.81
N LYS A 113 0.94 -3.33 3.77
CA LYS A 113 0.10 -3.04 2.60
C LYS A 113 -0.36 -4.31 1.89
N LEU A 114 0.52 -5.29 1.75
CA LEU A 114 0.16 -6.59 1.16
C LEU A 114 -0.84 -7.36 2.05
N LYS A 115 -0.68 -7.33 3.38
CA LYS A 115 -1.64 -7.94 4.31
C LYS A 115 -3.03 -7.30 4.19
N ILE A 116 -3.09 -5.97 4.14
CA ILE A 116 -4.34 -5.21 3.97
C ILE A 116 -4.98 -5.52 2.62
N ALA A 117 -4.19 -5.49 1.55
CA ALA A 117 -4.68 -5.76 0.20
C ALA A 117 -5.31 -7.16 0.09
N ASN A 118 -4.67 -8.18 0.67
CA ASN A 118 -5.24 -9.52 0.76
C ASN A 118 -6.53 -9.53 1.58
N GLY A 119 -6.55 -8.86 2.74
CA GLY A 119 -7.75 -8.78 3.58
C GLY A 119 -8.94 -8.13 2.87
N ILE A 120 -8.70 -7.07 2.10
CA ILE A 120 -9.76 -6.43 1.30
C ILE A 120 -10.20 -7.36 0.17
N TYR A 121 -9.27 -8.01 -0.53
CA TYR A 121 -9.59 -8.95 -1.59
C TYR A 121 -10.45 -10.12 -1.07
N ASP A 122 -10.08 -10.70 0.08
CA ASP A 122 -10.85 -11.76 0.72
C ASP A 122 -12.25 -11.28 1.14
N LEU A 123 -12.38 -10.04 1.66
CA LEU A 123 -13.69 -9.46 1.98
C LEU A 123 -14.58 -9.32 0.74
N ILE A 124 -14.01 -8.85 -0.36
CA ILE A 124 -14.70 -8.73 -1.65
C ILE A 124 -15.15 -10.12 -2.12
N ARG A 125 -14.24 -11.08 -2.14
CA ARG A 125 -14.50 -12.45 -2.62
C ARG A 125 -15.59 -13.17 -1.82
N ASN A 126 -15.48 -13.13 -0.50
CA ASN A 126 -16.48 -13.74 0.40
C ASN A 126 -17.89 -13.13 0.23
N SER A 127 -17.94 -11.84 -0.14
CA SER A 127 -19.22 -11.17 -0.42
C SER A 127 -19.85 -11.64 -1.74
N LEU A 128 -19.05 -12.13 -2.67
CA LEU A 128 -19.53 -12.65 -3.97
C LEU A 128 -20.02 -14.09 -3.88
N GLU A 129 -19.43 -14.92 -3.01
CA GLU A 129 -19.85 -16.31 -2.82
C GLU A 129 -21.30 -16.41 -2.33
N THR A 130 -21.82 -15.36 -1.69
CA THR A 130 -23.22 -15.27 -1.24
C THR A 130 -24.18 -14.79 -2.35
N CYS A 131 -23.65 -14.33 -3.49
CA CYS A 131 -24.44 -13.73 -4.57
C CYS A 131 -24.19 -14.48 -5.89
N ASN A 132 -25.21 -15.10 -6.47
CA ASN A 132 -25.13 -15.73 -7.78
C ASN A 132 -25.05 -14.65 -8.88
N ARG A 133 -23.85 -14.04 -9.06
CA ARG A 133 -23.69 -12.79 -9.79
C ARG A 133 -23.21 -13.01 -11.22
N ARG A 134 -24.00 -12.52 -12.19
CA ARG A 134 -23.65 -12.49 -13.62
C ARG A 134 -23.13 -11.12 -14.11
N LYS A 135 -23.13 -10.08 -13.25
CA LYS A 135 -22.74 -8.71 -13.61
C LYS A 135 -21.30 -8.43 -13.20
N PRO A 136 -20.56 -7.60 -13.94
CA PRO A 136 -19.24 -7.14 -13.54
C PRO A 136 -19.25 -6.48 -12.17
N LEU A 137 -18.19 -6.71 -11.42
CA LEU A 137 -17.99 -6.12 -10.10
C LEU A 137 -17.44 -4.71 -10.25
N LYS A 138 -18.17 -3.72 -9.77
CA LYS A 138 -17.79 -2.31 -9.86
C LYS A 138 -17.04 -1.87 -8.60
N LEU A 139 -15.77 -1.60 -8.75
CA LEU A 139 -14.88 -1.17 -7.67
C LEU A 139 -14.45 0.28 -7.88
N LEU A 140 -14.62 1.13 -6.87
CA LEU A 140 -13.97 2.43 -6.83
C LEU A 140 -12.69 2.31 -5.98
N LEU A 141 -11.55 2.38 -6.63
CA LEU A 141 -10.23 2.37 -6.01
C LEU A 141 -9.70 3.81 -5.91
N GLY A 142 -9.66 4.35 -4.69
CA GLY A 142 -9.26 5.72 -4.42
C GLY A 142 -7.76 5.96 -4.51
N SER A 143 -7.35 7.17 -4.12
CA SER A 143 -5.94 7.55 -4.01
C SER A 143 -5.23 6.83 -2.87
N GLY A 144 -3.90 6.80 -2.97
CA GLY A 144 -3.01 6.27 -1.94
C GLY A 144 -2.36 4.94 -2.30
N THR A 145 -1.19 4.73 -1.70
CA THR A 145 -0.32 3.58 -1.99
C THR A 145 -0.81 2.27 -1.38
N ASN A 146 -1.66 2.32 -0.34
CA ASN A 146 -2.25 1.12 0.25
C ASN A 146 -3.15 0.39 -0.75
N ILE A 147 -3.84 1.15 -1.61
CA ILE A 147 -4.81 0.62 -2.59
C ILE A 147 -4.11 0.12 -3.86
N TYR A 148 -2.92 0.63 -4.16
CA TYR A 148 -2.11 0.17 -5.29
C TYR A 148 -1.84 -1.35 -5.26
N HIS A 149 -1.53 -1.90 -4.09
CA HIS A 149 -1.26 -3.33 -3.95
C HIS A 149 -2.52 -4.18 -4.12
N LEU A 150 -3.70 -3.67 -3.74
CA LEU A 150 -4.97 -4.34 -4.01
C LEU A 150 -5.24 -4.45 -5.51
N ALA A 151 -4.97 -3.38 -6.28
CA ALA A 151 -5.15 -3.40 -7.73
C ALA A 151 -4.26 -4.47 -8.39
N ASN A 152 -3.03 -4.65 -7.90
CA ASN A 152 -2.12 -5.69 -8.39
C ASN A 152 -2.62 -7.11 -8.09
N ILE A 153 -3.16 -7.34 -6.88
CA ILE A 153 -3.78 -8.63 -6.52
C ILE A 153 -4.99 -8.91 -7.41
N ILE A 154 -5.84 -7.90 -7.65
CA ILE A 154 -6.99 -8.04 -8.55
C ILE A 154 -6.53 -8.38 -9.96
N ALA A 155 -5.47 -7.73 -10.47
CA ALA A 155 -4.92 -8.03 -11.78
C ALA A 155 -4.41 -9.47 -11.87
N GLU A 156 -3.60 -9.89 -10.92
CA GLU A 156 -3.09 -11.26 -10.84
C GLU A 156 -4.24 -12.29 -10.83
N LYS A 157 -5.22 -12.08 -9.95
CA LYS A 157 -6.37 -12.98 -9.78
C LYS A 157 -7.38 -12.93 -10.93
N SER A 158 -7.41 -11.86 -11.70
CA SER A 158 -8.29 -11.77 -12.87
C SER A 158 -7.95 -12.79 -13.96
N HIS A 159 -6.71 -13.25 -14.02
CA HIS A 159 -6.29 -14.29 -14.97
C HIS A 159 -6.90 -15.67 -14.66
N GLU A 160 -7.46 -15.86 -13.47
CA GLU A 160 -8.24 -17.05 -13.13
C GLU A 160 -9.61 -17.09 -13.85
N GLY A 161 -10.05 -15.95 -14.42
CA GLY A 161 -11.22 -15.86 -15.33
C GLY A 161 -12.60 -15.99 -14.65
N GLU A 162 -12.66 -15.93 -13.31
CA GLU A 162 -13.90 -16.12 -12.56
C GLU A 162 -14.77 -14.86 -12.46
N ILE A 163 -14.14 -13.68 -12.42
CA ILE A 163 -14.79 -12.42 -12.09
C ILE A 163 -14.39 -11.34 -13.10
N HIS A 164 -15.39 -10.65 -13.66
CA HIS A 164 -15.18 -9.44 -14.44
C HIS A 164 -15.16 -8.22 -13.50
N TYR A 165 -14.11 -7.40 -13.60
CA TYR A 165 -13.92 -6.21 -12.79
C TYR A 165 -14.11 -4.95 -13.64
N HIS A 166 -14.93 -4.03 -13.16
CA HIS A 166 -14.98 -2.64 -13.63
C HIS A 166 -14.32 -1.76 -12.58
N ILE A 167 -13.07 -1.37 -12.81
CA ILE A 167 -12.25 -0.59 -11.89
C ILE A 167 -12.39 0.89 -12.25
N TYR A 168 -12.96 1.66 -11.34
CA TYR A 168 -13.03 3.12 -11.40
C TYR A 168 -11.93 3.69 -10.51
N THR A 169 -11.05 4.52 -11.07
CA THR A 169 -9.94 5.07 -10.29
C THR A 169 -9.43 6.39 -10.85
N HIS A 170 -9.02 7.25 -9.95
CA HIS A 170 -8.27 8.47 -10.24
C HIS A 170 -6.80 8.37 -9.83
N ASN A 171 -6.34 7.22 -9.38
CA ASN A 171 -4.98 6.95 -8.92
C ASN A 171 -4.11 6.56 -10.11
N LEU A 172 -3.17 7.44 -10.48
CA LEU A 172 -2.29 7.22 -11.63
C LEU A 172 -1.36 6.02 -11.44
N GLY A 173 -0.96 5.72 -10.20
CA GLY A 173 -0.16 4.53 -9.90
C GLY A 173 -0.91 3.24 -10.20
N ILE A 174 -2.20 3.18 -9.88
CA ILE A 174 -3.07 2.03 -10.23
C ILE A 174 -3.23 1.92 -11.73
N ILE A 175 -3.53 3.04 -12.41
CA ILE A 175 -3.69 3.07 -13.88
C ILE A 175 -2.41 2.55 -14.55
N SER A 176 -1.26 3.11 -14.18
CA SER A 176 0.03 2.69 -14.73
C SER A 176 0.30 1.20 -14.50
N SER A 177 0.02 0.71 -13.27
CA SER A 177 0.25 -0.70 -12.94
C SER A 177 -0.65 -1.65 -13.71
N LEU A 178 -1.95 -1.34 -13.83
CA LEU A 178 -2.89 -2.18 -14.55
C LEU A 178 -2.65 -2.19 -16.08
N MET A 179 -1.88 -1.22 -16.59
CA MET A 179 -1.45 -1.17 -18.00
C MET A 179 -0.10 -1.86 -18.23
N GLU A 180 0.59 -2.35 -17.20
CA GLU A 180 1.80 -3.16 -17.38
C GLU A 180 1.44 -4.49 -18.09
N PRO A 181 2.23 -4.98 -19.07
CA PRO A 181 1.88 -6.13 -19.91
C PRO A 181 1.44 -7.37 -19.14
N GLN A 182 2.07 -7.65 -17.98
CA GLN A 182 1.73 -8.80 -17.14
C GLN A 182 0.40 -8.65 -16.39
N ASN A 183 -0.17 -7.45 -16.31
CA ASN A 183 -1.41 -7.14 -15.61
C ASN A 183 -2.60 -6.93 -16.56
N ILE A 184 -2.36 -6.92 -17.87
CA ILE A 184 -3.43 -6.78 -18.86
C ILE A 184 -4.29 -8.04 -18.84
N SER A 185 -5.59 -7.88 -18.63
CA SER A 185 -6.57 -8.95 -18.57
C SER A 185 -7.86 -8.54 -19.25
N GLU A 186 -8.46 -9.42 -20.03
CA GLU A 186 -9.79 -9.21 -20.64
C GLU A 186 -10.92 -9.10 -19.60
N TYR A 187 -10.67 -9.57 -18.39
CA TYR A 187 -11.60 -9.50 -17.27
C TYR A 187 -11.57 -8.16 -16.51
N ILE A 188 -10.67 -7.23 -16.89
CA ILE A 188 -10.57 -5.91 -16.26
C ILE A 188 -10.90 -4.81 -17.27
N LYS A 189 -11.84 -3.93 -16.89
CA LYS A 189 -12.08 -2.65 -17.56
C LYS A 189 -11.75 -1.51 -16.61
N ILE A 190 -10.97 -0.54 -17.09
CA ILE A 190 -10.53 0.61 -16.29
C ILE A 190 -11.29 1.83 -16.74
N PHE A 191 -11.90 2.54 -15.79
CA PHE A 191 -12.62 3.80 -15.98
C PHE A 191 -11.90 4.90 -15.19
N ILE A 192 -11.63 6.01 -15.84
CA ILE A 192 -10.91 7.16 -15.25
C ILE A 192 -11.75 8.44 -15.39
N PRO A 193 -11.75 9.34 -14.38
CA PRO A 193 -12.47 10.61 -14.47
C PRO A 193 -11.74 11.57 -15.41
N ALA A 194 -12.46 12.54 -15.93
CA ALA A 194 -11.86 13.70 -16.58
C ALA A 194 -11.19 14.60 -15.54
N GLY A 195 -10.09 15.26 -15.93
CA GLY A 195 -9.42 16.20 -15.04
C GLY A 195 -7.97 16.48 -15.39
N MET A 196 -7.28 17.10 -14.44
CA MET A 196 -5.85 17.43 -14.50
C MET A 196 -5.04 16.47 -13.62
N VAL A 197 -3.80 16.23 -13.98
CA VAL A 197 -2.87 15.48 -13.13
C VAL A 197 -2.42 16.33 -11.95
N ASP A 198 -2.58 15.80 -10.75
CA ASP A 198 -1.92 16.28 -9.53
C ASP A 198 -0.68 15.42 -9.27
N PRO A 199 0.54 15.96 -9.51
CA PRO A 199 1.75 15.18 -9.35
C PRO A 199 2.08 14.84 -7.89
N VAL A 200 1.62 15.66 -6.93
CA VAL A 200 1.85 15.42 -5.49
C VAL A 200 1.04 14.23 -5.00
N GLY A 201 -0.26 14.23 -5.28
CA GLY A 201 -1.15 13.12 -4.94
C GLY A 201 -1.04 11.93 -5.88
N ASN A 202 -0.32 12.06 -7.00
CA ASN A 202 -0.28 11.09 -8.09
C ASN A 202 -1.68 10.65 -8.52
N THR A 203 -2.56 11.66 -8.72
CA THR A 203 -3.97 11.47 -8.99
C THR A 203 -4.48 12.38 -10.09
N ILE A 204 -5.63 12.01 -10.67
CA ILE A 204 -6.40 12.90 -11.54
C ILE A 204 -7.34 13.70 -10.63
N VAL A 205 -7.27 15.03 -10.69
CA VAL A 205 -8.13 15.97 -9.96
C VAL A 205 -8.96 16.79 -10.93
N GLY A 206 -10.16 17.19 -10.53
CA GLY A 206 -11.10 17.98 -11.35
C GLY A 206 -12.51 17.93 -10.80
N ASN A 207 -13.46 18.52 -11.51
CA ASN A 207 -14.85 18.67 -11.09
C ASN A 207 -15.78 17.62 -11.69
N ASP A 208 -15.24 16.52 -12.22
CA ASP A 208 -16.03 15.42 -12.78
C ASP A 208 -16.66 14.57 -11.66
N ASN A 209 -17.61 15.19 -10.95
CA ASN A 209 -18.33 14.50 -9.87
C ASN A 209 -19.32 13.48 -10.44
N ASP A 210 -19.83 13.69 -11.63
CA ASP A 210 -20.80 12.78 -12.26
C ASP A 210 -20.18 11.40 -12.53
N PHE A 211 -18.89 11.34 -12.80
CA PHE A 211 -18.15 10.09 -12.89
C PHE A 211 -18.33 9.19 -11.66
N TYR A 212 -18.38 9.78 -10.47
CA TYR A 212 -18.57 9.05 -9.22
C TYR A 212 -20.05 8.88 -8.87
N LEU A 213 -20.85 9.93 -9.01
CA LEU A 213 -22.21 9.98 -8.49
C LEU A 213 -23.22 9.23 -9.37
N SER A 214 -22.95 9.08 -10.66
CA SER A 214 -23.81 8.33 -11.60
C SER A 214 -23.64 6.83 -11.52
N THR A 215 -22.63 6.33 -10.81
CA THR A 215 -22.30 4.91 -10.72
C THR A 215 -22.65 4.34 -9.35
N GLU A 216 -23.41 3.25 -9.31
CA GLU A 216 -23.57 2.43 -8.11
C GLU A 216 -22.39 1.45 -8.04
N PHE A 217 -21.55 1.61 -7.04
CA PHE A 217 -20.40 0.75 -6.79
C PHE A 217 -20.79 -0.42 -5.89
N ASP A 218 -20.12 -1.54 -6.05
CA ASP A 218 -20.22 -2.63 -5.10
C ASP A 218 -19.34 -2.35 -3.89
N PHE A 219 -18.11 -1.88 -4.16
CA PHE A 219 -17.16 -1.52 -3.13
C PHE A 219 -16.45 -0.21 -3.47
N ILE A 220 -16.22 0.58 -2.44
CA ILE A 220 -15.48 1.84 -2.47
C ILE A 220 -14.32 1.70 -1.49
N ILE A 221 -13.10 1.63 -2.01
CA ILE A 221 -11.90 1.40 -1.21
C ILE A 221 -11.08 2.68 -1.17
N GLN A 222 -10.80 3.19 0.03
CA GLN A 222 -10.02 4.39 0.24
C GLN A 222 -8.94 4.18 1.31
N SER A 223 -7.96 5.07 1.34
CA SER A 223 -6.97 5.19 2.40
C SER A 223 -6.92 6.62 2.92
N THR A 224 -6.16 6.87 3.96
CA THR A 224 -5.93 8.20 4.53
C THR A 224 -4.44 8.40 4.79
N ASN A 225 -4.02 9.62 5.07
CA ASN A 225 -2.64 9.92 5.44
C ASN A 225 -2.46 9.97 6.96
N THR A 226 -3.48 10.45 7.67
CA THR A 226 -3.43 10.66 9.11
C THR A 226 -4.81 10.48 9.71
N ILE A 227 -4.84 9.93 10.92
CA ILE A 227 -6.06 9.79 11.73
C ILE A 227 -5.82 10.49 13.06
N HIS A 228 -6.66 11.47 13.36
CA HIS A 228 -6.63 12.18 14.65
C HIS A 228 -8.05 12.30 15.19
N GLU A 229 -8.27 11.86 16.42
CA GLU A 229 -9.59 11.89 17.06
C GLU A 229 -10.73 11.36 16.17
N ARG A 230 -10.47 10.26 15.45
CA ARG A 230 -11.39 9.63 14.49
C ARG A 230 -11.59 10.38 13.17
N LYS A 231 -11.10 11.60 13.02
CA LYS A 231 -11.13 12.37 11.79
C LYS A 231 -10.02 11.91 10.85
N LEU A 232 -10.33 11.95 9.57
CA LEU A 232 -9.46 11.45 8.50
C LEU A 232 -8.91 12.63 7.70
N TYR A 233 -7.59 12.67 7.51
CA TYR A 233 -6.88 13.76 6.88
C TYR A 233 -6.07 13.30 5.67
N VAL A 234 -5.97 14.17 4.68
CA VAL A 234 -5.11 14.03 3.49
C VAL A 234 -4.29 15.29 3.26
N GLN A 235 -3.24 15.17 2.45
CA GLN A 235 -2.26 16.25 2.25
C GLN A 235 -2.82 17.46 1.49
N THR A 236 -3.78 17.28 0.58
CA THR A 236 -4.25 18.37 -0.27
C THR A 236 -5.75 18.63 -0.11
N LYS A 237 -6.14 19.89 -0.22
CA LYS A 237 -7.56 20.31 -0.19
C LYS A 237 -8.35 19.66 -1.34
N LYS A 238 -7.76 19.58 -2.53
CA LYS A 238 -8.41 18.98 -3.72
C LYS A 238 -8.71 17.49 -3.51
N GLU A 239 -7.78 16.74 -2.92
CA GLU A 239 -8.00 15.34 -2.57
C GLU A 239 -9.07 15.20 -1.49
N SER A 240 -9.04 16.05 -0.45
CA SER A 240 -10.05 16.08 0.60
C SER A 240 -11.46 16.31 0.04
N GLU A 241 -11.63 17.29 -0.84
CA GLU A 241 -12.91 17.60 -1.47
C GLU A 241 -13.44 16.40 -2.27
N ARG A 242 -12.59 15.76 -3.06
CA ARG A 242 -12.96 14.56 -3.82
C ARG A 242 -13.37 13.40 -2.91
N LYS A 243 -12.57 13.10 -1.89
CA LYS A 243 -12.89 12.02 -0.95
C LYS A 243 -14.20 12.29 -0.23
N ARG A 244 -14.48 13.55 0.11
CA ARG A 244 -15.76 13.96 0.73
C ARG A 244 -16.95 13.75 -0.20
N VAL A 245 -16.82 14.09 -1.49
CA VAL A 245 -17.86 13.82 -2.50
C VAL A 245 -18.14 12.32 -2.60
N ILE A 246 -17.10 11.51 -2.68
CA ILE A 246 -17.23 10.05 -2.75
C ILE A 246 -17.90 9.49 -1.48
N LEU A 247 -17.47 9.90 -0.29
CA LEU A 247 -18.02 9.40 0.97
C LEU A 247 -19.49 9.74 1.15
N LYS A 248 -19.88 10.96 0.78
CA LYS A 248 -21.25 11.46 0.99
C LYS A 248 -22.21 11.08 -0.12
N GLY A 249 -21.73 11.03 -1.37
CA GLY A 249 -22.57 10.89 -2.54
C GLY A 249 -22.63 9.51 -3.15
N CYS A 250 -21.56 8.72 -3.05
CA CYS A 250 -21.52 7.41 -3.70
C CYS A 250 -22.17 6.32 -2.86
N LYS A 251 -22.94 5.47 -3.54
CA LYS A 251 -23.50 4.24 -2.96
C LYS A 251 -22.52 3.09 -3.13
N GLY A 252 -22.46 2.20 -2.15
CA GLY A 252 -21.61 1.01 -2.13
C GLY A 252 -21.02 0.75 -0.75
N ILE A 253 -20.45 -0.42 -0.55
CA ILE A 253 -19.77 -0.79 0.68
C ILE A 253 -18.44 -0.04 0.76
N LYS A 254 -18.26 0.77 1.79
CA LYS A 254 -17.09 1.62 1.97
C LYS A 254 -16.05 0.93 2.86
N ILE A 255 -14.84 0.80 2.35
CA ILE A 255 -13.72 0.11 3.04
C ILE A 255 -12.57 1.09 3.19
N LEU A 256 -12.04 1.24 4.41
CA LEU A 256 -10.84 2.01 4.72
C LEU A 256 -9.65 1.07 4.92
N ALA A 257 -8.57 1.31 4.17
CA ALA A 257 -7.31 0.56 4.21
C ALA A 257 -6.27 1.32 5.05
N LEU A 258 -5.80 0.75 6.17
CA LEU A 258 -4.89 1.41 7.11
C LEU A 258 -3.67 0.54 7.42
N VAL A 259 -2.46 1.12 7.40
CA VAL A 259 -1.21 0.45 7.81
C VAL A 259 -0.86 0.66 9.29
N MET A 260 -1.66 1.36 10.06
CA MET A 260 -1.51 1.74 11.47
C MET A 260 -0.59 2.95 11.73
N ASP A 261 0.33 3.27 10.83
CA ASP A 261 1.19 4.46 10.94
C ASP A 261 0.39 5.76 10.86
N GLU A 262 -0.76 5.71 10.19
CA GLU A 262 -1.72 6.82 10.09
C GLU A 262 -2.23 7.30 11.47
N PHE A 263 -2.26 6.44 12.46
CA PHE A 263 -2.64 6.78 13.85
C PHE A 263 -1.54 7.46 14.66
N LYS A 264 -0.28 7.39 14.17
CA LYS A 264 0.88 7.95 14.88
C LYS A 264 1.19 9.38 14.47
N ARG A 265 0.62 9.82 13.36
CA ARG A 265 0.85 11.14 12.78
C ARG A 265 -0.13 12.15 13.36
N THR A 266 0.37 13.35 13.64
CA THR A 266 -0.47 14.48 13.98
C THR A 266 -0.72 15.31 12.72
N PRO A 267 -1.97 15.67 12.41
CA PRO A 267 -2.23 16.53 11.26
C PRO A 267 -1.60 17.92 11.50
N ASP A 268 -1.00 18.47 10.46
CA ASP A 268 -0.51 19.85 10.42
C ASP A 268 -1.46 20.75 9.62
N ASP A 269 -1.17 22.05 9.57
CA ASP A 269 -1.99 23.05 8.89
C ASP A 269 -2.13 22.84 7.38
N SER A 270 -1.25 22.07 6.77
CA SER A 270 -1.31 21.74 5.34
C SER A 270 -2.34 20.64 5.04
N MET A 271 -2.71 19.84 6.04
CA MET A 271 -3.62 18.72 5.90
C MET A 271 -5.09 19.15 5.96
N SER A 272 -5.92 18.46 5.20
CA SER A 272 -7.35 18.73 5.12
C SER A 272 -8.16 17.53 5.56
N CYS A 273 -9.11 17.77 6.49
CA CYS A 273 -10.07 16.75 6.93
C CYS A 273 -11.09 16.47 5.83
N TYR A 274 -11.41 15.18 5.60
CA TYR A 274 -12.38 14.80 4.58
C TYR A 274 -13.54 13.94 5.08
N GLY A 275 -13.43 13.36 6.27
CA GLY A 275 -14.45 12.48 6.84
C GLY A 275 -14.04 11.93 8.19
N GLU A 276 -14.76 10.91 8.63
CA GLU A 276 -14.54 10.21 9.88
C GLU A 276 -14.49 8.68 9.68
N LEU A 277 -13.96 7.95 10.67
CA LEU A 277 -13.94 6.48 10.65
C LEU A 277 -15.34 5.88 10.51
N SER A 278 -16.36 6.53 11.08
CA SER A 278 -17.77 6.13 11.02
C SER A 278 -18.39 6.23 9.61
N ASP A 279 -17.78 6.97 8.69
CA ASP A 279 -18.25 7.05 7.30
C ASP A 279 -18.00 5.75 6.50
N TYR A 280 -17.21 4.83 7.04
CA TYR A 280 -16.89 3.56 6.42
C TYR A 280 -17.69 2.40 7.03
N ASP A 281 -17.95 1.36 6.23
CA ASP A 281 -18.60 0.14 6.69
C ASP A 281 -17.59 -0.84 7.30
N PHE A 282 -16.37 -0.86 6.72
CA PHE A 282 -15.28 -1.71 7.17
C PHE A 282 -13.95 -0.96 7.21
N ILE A 283 -13.13 -1.35 8.18
CA ILE A 283 -11.75 -0.90 8.32
C ILE A 283 -10.85 -2.13 8.30
N VAL A 284 -9.86 -2.15 7.43
CA VAL A 284 -8.92 -3.28 7.29
C VAL A 284 -7.55 -2.83 7.74
N VAL A 285 -6.98 -3.55 8.71
CA VAL A 285 -5.67 -3.27 9.30
C VAL A 285 -4.78 -4.51 9.23
N PRO A 286 -3.44 -4.34 9.19
CA PRO A 286 -2.52 -5.46 9.25
C PRO A 286 -2.50 -6.03 10.66
N LYS A 287 -2.37 -7.35 10.78
CA LYS A 287 -2.04 -8.02 12.04
C LYS A 287 -0.55 -8.33 12.08
N THR A 288 0.09 -8.01 13.18
CA THR A 288 1.47 -8.40 13.47
C THR A 288 1.46 -9.37 14.66
N ARG A 289 2.46 -10.22 14.77
CA ARG A 289 2.65 -11.14 15.89
C ARG A 289 3.92 -10.82 16.66
N ASN A 290 4.45 -9.63 16.48
CA ASN A 290 5.72 -9.18 16.99
C ASN A 290 5.51 -8.11 18.08
N LYS A 291 6.56 -7.42 18.46
CA LYS A 291 6.55 -6.34 19.48
C LYS A 291 5.48 -5.26 19.22
N ARG A 292 5.12 -5.02 17.95
CA ARG A 292 4.08 -4.04 17.56
C ARG A 292 2.64 -4.51 17.83
N GLU A 293 2.42 -5.79 18.14
CA GLU A 293 1.08 -6.31 18.40
C GLU A 293 0.40 -5.56 19.54
N LEU A 294 1.09 -5.40 20.67
CA LEU A 294 0.56 -4.68 21.82
C LEU A 294 0.29 -3.19 21.54
N GLU A 295 1.18 -2.54 20.78
CA GLU A 295 0.99 -1.15 20.36
C GLU A 295 -0.27 -1.00 19.52
N TYR A 296 -0.45 -1.85 18.50
CA TYR A 296 -1.60 -1.83 17.62
C TYR A 296 -2.90 -2.19 18.35
N GLU A 297 -2.87 -3.19 19.21
CA GLU A 297 -3.99 -3.54 20.06
C GLU A 297 -4.40 -2.37 20.97
N SER A 298 -3.44 -1.66 21.57
CA SER A 298 -3.71 -0.48 22.38
C SER A 298 -4.38 0.65 21.59
N ILE A 299 -3.95 0.90 20.36
CA ILE A 299 -4.57 1.89 19.47
C ILE A 299 -6.01 1.47 19.12
N LEU A 300 -6.18 0.21 18.69
CA LEU A 300 -7.46 -0.32 18.26
C LEU A 300 -8.46 -0.47 19.41
N HIS A 301 -7.97 -0.77 20.62
CA HIS A 301 -8.80 -0.84 21.83
C HIS A 301 -9.52 0.49 22.12
N LYS A 302 -8.85 1.63 21.89
CA LYS A 302 -9.47 2.96 22.04
C LYS A 302 -10.62 3.20 21.06
N LEU A 303 -10.75 2.37 20.05
CA LEU A 303 -11.79 2.47 19.02
C LEU A 303 -12.91 1.42 19.18
N ASN A 304 -12.89 0.58 20.22
CA ASN A 304 -13.88 -0.49 20.43
C ASN A 304 -15.32 0.00 20.56
N ASP A 305 -15.52 1.25 20.98
CA ASP A 305 -16.84 1.88 21.02
C ASP A 305 -17.42 2.12 19.62
N PHE A 306 -16.57 2.22 18.60
CA PHE A 306 -16.94 2.56 17.20
C PHE A 306 -16.90 1.41 16.25
N MET A 307 -16.08 0.42 16.52
CA MET A 307 -15.90 -0.71 15.64
C MET A 307 -15.73 -2.01 16.40
N THR A 308 -16.14 -3.09 15.76
CA THR A 308 -15.99 -4.45 16.31
C THR A 308 -15.24 -5.32 15.31
N PRO A 309 -14.34 -6.22 15.75
CA PRO A 309 -13.71 -7.16 14.86
C PRO A 309 -14.77 -8.09 14.26
N LYS A 310 -14.82 -8.11 12.92
CA LYS A 310 -15.71 -9.01 12.16
C LYS A 310 -14.98 -10.27 11.69
N ILE A 311 -13.75 -10.09 11.20
CA ILE A 311 -12.88 -11.17 10.74
C ILE A 311 -11.51 -10.95 11.35
N VAL A 312 -10.99 -11.95 12.05
CA VAL A 312 -9.64 -11.95 12.58
C VAL A 312 -8.88 -13.07 11.89
N TYR A 313 -7.99 -12.71 11.00
CA TYR A 313 -7.11 -13.64 10.31
C TYR A 313 -5.70 -13.60 10.88
N TRP A 314 -4.82 -14.49 10.44
CA TRP A 314 -3.45 -14.55 10.99
C TRP A 314 -2.59 -13.33 10.63
N ASN A 315 -2.89 -12.63 9.53
CA ASN A 315 -2.11 -11.53 8.98
C ASN A 315 -2.86 -10.19 8.84
N TYR A 316 -4.20 -10.18 9.01
CA TYR A 316 -5.02 -8.97 8.99
C TYR A 316 -6.24 -9.09 9.91
N VAL A 317 -6.83 -7.95 10.22
CA VAL A 317 -8.14 -7.87 10.91
C VAL A 317 -9.06 -6.94 10.13
N ILE A 318 -10.31 -7.37 9.97
CA ILE A 318 -11.39 -6.57 9.39
C ILE A 318 -12.33 -6.17 10.51
N TYR A 319 -12.46 -4.88 10.73
CA TYR A 319 -13.41 -4.31 11.67
C TYR A 319 -14.66 -3.85 10.93
N LYS A 320 -15.83 -4.08 11.53
CA LYS A 320 -17.09 -3.46 11.12
C LYS A 320 -17.32 -2.24 12.00
N THR A 321 -17.60 -1.09 11.38
CA THR A 321 -17.95 0.12 12.11
C THR A 321 -19.37 0.03 12.68
N LYS A 322 -19.59 0.64 13.82
CA LYS A 322 -20.92 0.85 14.42
C LYS A 322 -21.44 2.18 13.88
N LYS A 323 -22.52 2.15 13.13
CA LYS A 323 -23.23 3.34 12.66
C LYS A 323 -24.21 3.82 13.72
#